data_be6802a4866a1dccddfa474ef42d648d
#
_entry.id   be6802a4866a1dccddfa474ef42d648d
#
_cell.length_a   1.000
_cell.length_b   1.000
_cell.length_c   1.000
_cell.angle_alpha   90.00
_cell.angle_beta   90.00
_cell.angle_gamma   90.00
#
_symmetry.space_group_name_H-M   'P 1'
#
loop_
_entity.id
_entity.type
_entity.pdbx_description
1 polymer ?
#
loop_
_entity_poly.entity_id
_entity_poly.type
_entity_poly.pdbx_seq_one_letter_code
_entity_poly.pdbx_strand_id
1 'polypeptide(L)'
;IVKCFRDEDLRADRQPEFTQIDCEMSFVEQEDVLEVFEGLISHLFKEVRGVDIPKLEKMTWMDAMEQYGCDKPDLRFGMKIVDLTAVAKGKDFAVFNDAEYIGAICAPKCAGYTRKQLDELTEFVKRSQIGAKGLVYVKYNEDGTFKSSVDKFYTEADLKVWAETCKAEPGDLILILVGPKFKTLPQLCELRLE
;
A
#
# COMPACT_ATOMS: atom_id res chain seq x y z
N ILE A 1 34.33 -6.06 -1.50
CA ILE A 1 33.75 -5.00 -2.37
C ILE A 1 34.21 -5.28 -3.77
N VAL A 2 33.27 -5.54 -4.66
CA VAL A 2 33.55 -6.00 -6.03
C VAL A 2 32.80 -5.14 -7.06
N LYS A 3 33.41 -4.99 -8.23
CA LYS A 3 32.78 -4.36 -9.38
C LYS A 3 32.00 -5.42 -10.16
N CYS A 4 30.70 -5.15 -10.37
CA CYS A 4 29.80 -6.07 -11.04
C CYS A 4 29.26 -5.45 -12.33
N PHE A 5 28.92 -6.34 -13.27
CA PHE A 5 28.38 -5.97 -14.58
C PHE A 5 27.14 -6.80 -14.86
N ARG A 6 26.06 -6.16 -15.32
CA ARG A 6 24.84 -6.82 -15.78
C ARG A 6 24.30 -6.15 -17.02
N ASP A 7 23.85 -6.94 -17.95
CA ASP A 7 23.10 -6.46 -19.12
C ASP A 7 21.64 -6.23 -18.69
N GLU A 8 21.33 -5.01 -18.32
CA GLU A 8 20.01 -4.59 -17.83
C GLU A 8 19.59 -3.26 -18.47
N ASP A 9 18.28 -3.05 -18.58
CA ASP A 9 17.73 -1.74 -18.94
C ASP A 9 18.06 -0.71 -17.86
N LEU A 10 18.49 0.47 -18.28
CA LEU A 10 18.78 1.58 -17.38
C LEU A 10 17.51 2.07 -16.68
N ARG A 11 17.58 2.19 -15.36
CA ARG A 11 16.54 2.75 -14.50
C ARG A 11 17.16 3.69 -13.47
N ALA A 12 16.34 4.42 -12.74
CA ALA A 12 16.83 5.33 -11.69
C ALA A 12 17.72 4.64 -10.63
N ASP A 13 17.48 3.36 -10.37
CA ASP A 13 18.16 2.53 -9.38
C ASP A 13 18.99 1.40 -10.00
N ARG A 14 19.19 1.36 -11.33
CA ARG A 14 19.89 0.29 -12.04
C ARG A 14 20.84 0.80 -13.10
N GLN A 15 22.07 0.29 -13.04
CA GLN A 15 23.12 0.56 -14.00
C GLN A 15 23.82 -0.73 -14.42
N PRO A 16 24.35 -0.81 -15.66
CA PRO A 16 25.06 -1.99 -16.15
C PRO A 16 26.33 -2.30 -15.37
N GLU A 17 26.98 -1.26 -14.83
CA GLU A 17 28.17 -1.36 -13.99
C GLU A 17 27.87 -0.79 -12.61
N PHE A 18 28.13 -1.56 -11.57
CA PHE A 18 27.87 -1.16 -10.18
C PHE A 18 28.85 -1.83 -9.22
N THR A 19 28.97 -1.28 -8.02
CA THR A 19 29.78 -1.85 -6.94
C THR A 19 28.88 -2.60 -5.96
N GLN A 20 29.28 -3.80 -5.58
CA GLN A 20 28.56 -4.65 -4.64
C GLN A 20 29.40 -4.87 -3.38
N ILE A 21 28.76 -4.81 -2.22
CA ILE A 21 29.28 -5.38 -0.98
C ILE A 21 28.80 -6.84 -0.97
N ASP A 22 29.72 -7.77 -1.16
CA ASP A 22 29.45 -9.18 -1.24
C ASP A 22 29.99 -9.85 0.01
N CYS A 23 29.15 -10.66 0.67
CA CYS A 23 29.47 -11.31 1.93
C CYS A 23 29.12 -12.79 1.87
N GLU A 24 30.08 -13.64 2.18
CA GLU A 24 29.89 -15.06 2.36
C GLU A 24 30.22 -15.44 3.80
N MET A 25 29.37 -16.21 4.45
CA MET A 25 29.53 -16.64 5.84
C MET A 25 29.28 -18.16 5.95
N SER A 26 30.11 -18.84 6.76
CA SER A 26 29.99 -20.28 7.02
C SER A 26 29.37 -20.54 8.38
N PHE A 27 28.67 -21.67 8.52
CA PHE A 27 28.11 -22.15 9.80
C PHE A 27 27.14 -21.16 10.46
N VAL A 28 26.32 -20.45 9.66
CA VAL A 28 25.35 -19.46 10.09
C VAL A 28 23.94 -19.87 9.73
N GLU A 29 22.99 -19.40 10.55
CA GLU A 29 21.56 -19.46 10.27
C GLU A 29 21.06 -18.12 9.69
N GLN A 30 19.82 -18.06 9.25
CA GLN A 30 19.20 -16.86 8.68
C GLN A 30 19.32 -15.64 9.61
N GLU A 31 19.12 -15.85 10.91
CA GLU A 31 19.15 -14.76 11.89
C GLU A 31 20.54 -14.13 12.03
N ASP A 32 21.60 -14.92 11.95
CA ASP A 32 22.98 -14.42 12.01
C ASP A 32 23.27 -13.48 10.82
N VAL A 33 22.79 -13.86 9.62
CA VAL A 33 22.92 -13.03 8.42
C VAL A 33 22.16 -11.72 8.57
N LEU A 34 20.91 -11.76 9.04
CA LEU A 34 20.09 -10.59 9.26
C LEU A 34 20.71 -9.65 10.29
N GLU A 35 21.24 -10.17 11.39
CA GLU A 35 21.91 -9.36 12.43
C GLU A 35 23.14 -8.62 11.89
N VAL A 36 23.99 -9.29 11.13
CA VAL A 36 25.17 -8.68 10.50
C VAL A 36 24.77 -7.54 9.55
N PHE A 37 23.76 -7.76 8.69
CA PHE A 37 23.35 -6.73 7.74
C PHE A 37 22.54 -5.60 8.41
N GLU A 38 21.75 -5.88 9.43
CA GLU A 38 21.11 -4.84 10.26
C GLU A 38 22.17 -3.95 10.92
N GLY A 39 23.22 -4.57 11.48
CA GLY A 39 24.36 -3.85 12.04
C GLY A 39 25.10 -3.00 11.00
N LEU A 40 25.32 -3.53 9.79
CA LEU A 40 25.94 -2.79 8.70
C LEU A 40 25.11 -1.56 8.30
N ILE A 41 23.79 -1.71 8.11
CA ILE A 41 22.91 -0.61 7.74
C ILE A 41 22.88 0.46 8.85
N SER A 42 22.76 0.04 10.10
CA SER A 42 22.77 0.95 11.25
C SER A 42 24.09 1.75 11.33
N HIS A 43 25.22 1.06 11.14
CA HIS A 43 26.55 1.70 11.11
C HIS A 43 26.65 2.71 9.96
N LEU A 44 26.24 2.35 8.76
CA LEU A 44 26.29 3.26 7.61
C LEU A 44 25.43 4.51 7.80
N PHE A 45 24.21 4.38 8.34
CA PHE A 45 23.37 5.53 8.63
C PHE A 45 24.00 6.43 9.69
N LYS A 46 24.60 5.85 10.72
CA LYS A 46 25.31 6.59 11.77
C LYS A 46 26.51 7.36 11.23
N GLU A 47 27.41 6.68 10.52
CA GLU A 47 28.67 7.26 10.04
C GLU A 47 28.48 8.27 8.90
N VAL A 48 27.57 7.97 7.96
CA VAL A 48 27.41 8.80 6.76
C VAL A 48 26.40 9.93 6.97
N ARG A 49 25.32 9.68 7.74
CA ARG A 49 24.22 10.62 7.94
C ARG A 49 24.10 11.18 9.35
N GLY A 50 24.85 10.65 10.31
CA GLY A 50 24.74 11.03 11.73
C GLY A 50 23.40 10.65 12.36
N VAL A 51 22.68 9.69 11.78
CA VAL A 51 21.34 9.29 12.22
C VAL A 51 21.40 7.90 12.84
N ASP A 52 20.85 7.77 14.04
CA ASP A 52 20.59 6.47 14.65
C ASP A 52 19.25 5.96 14.17
N ILE A 53 19.24 4.81 13.49
CA ILE A 53 18.01 4.16 13.05
C ILE A 53 17.53 3.17 14.12
N PRO A 54 16.20 3.03 14.32
CA PRO A 54 15.68 2.02 15.23
C PRO A 54 15.96 0.61 14.70
N LYS A 55 15.81 -0.40 15.58
CA LYS A 55 15.86 -1.80 15.17
C LYS A 55 14.86 -2.04 14.05
N LEU A 56 15.30 -2.72 12.98
CA LEU A 56 14.47 -3.00 11.83
C LEU A 56 13.39 -4.05 12.17
N GLU A 57 12.16 -3.78 11.79
CA GLU A 57 11.07 -4.73 11.97
C GLU A 57 11.17 -5.86 10.93
N LYS A 58 10.95 -7.09 11.40
CA LYS A 58 10.84 -8.26 10.52
C LYS A 58 9.40 -8.41 10.06
N MET A 59 9.22 -8.57 8.77
CA MET A 59 7.91 -8.74 8.15
C MET A 59 7.97 -9.92 7.19
N THR A 60 6.96 -10.79 7.22
CA THR A 60 6.86 -11.85 6.21
C THR A 60 6.47 -11.25 4.86
N TRP A 61 6.79 -11.95 3.77
CA TRP A 61 6.35 -11.52 2.44
C TRP A 61 4.82 -11.41 2.36
N MET A 62 4.10 -12.35 2.98
CA MET A 62 2.64 -12.34 2.98
C MET A 62 2.09 -11.11 3.72
N ASP A 63 2.66 -10.78 4.89
CA ASP A 63 2.26 -9.58 5.64
C ASP A 63 2.53 -8.30 4.86
N ALA A 64 3.67 -8.22 4.17
CA ALA A 64 4.01 -7.07 3.33
C ALA A 64 3.00 -6.92 2.18
N MET A 65 2.68 -8.01 1.50
CA MET A 65 1.69 -7.99 0.42
C MET A 65 0.28 -7.66 0.91
N GLU A 66 -0.19 -8.27 1.99
CA GLU A 66 -1.55 -8.06 2.50
C GLU A 66 -1.74 -6.68 3.10
N GLN A 67 -0.74 -6.14 3.81
CA GLN A 67 -0.86 -4.86 4.49
C GLN A 67 -0.49 -3.66 3.61
N TYR A 68 0.35 -3.84 2.60
CA TYR A 68 0.90 -2.73 1.82
C TYR A 68 0.87 -2.94 0.30
N GLY A 69 0.60 -4.16 -0.18
CA GLY A 69 0.48 -4.49 -1.59
C GLY A 69 1.79 -4.67 -2.35
N CYS A 70 2.94 -4.66 -1.68
CA CYS A 70 4.25 -4.88 -2.28
C CYS A 70 5.24 -5.51 -1.28
N ASP A 71 6.31 -6.09 -1.80
CA ASP A 71 7.39 -6.73 -1.01
C ASP A 71 8.43 -5.74 -0.45
N LYS A 72 8.31 -4.46 -0.78
CA LYS A 72 9.18 -3.37 -0.31
C LYS A 72 8.36 -2.16 0.12
N PRO A 73 7.55 -2.30 1.19
CA PRO A 73 6.62 -1.26 1.58
C PRO A 73 7.34 -0.02 2.13
N ASP A 74 6.84 1.15 1.78
CA ASP A 74 7.20 2.38 2.47
C ASP A 74 6.48 2.43 3.83
N LEU A 75 7.22 2.29 4.93
CA LEU A 75 6.71 2.26 6.29
C LEU A 75 6.76 3.64 6.99
N ARG A 76 7.20 4.69 6.29
CA ARG A 76 7.30 6.05 6.86
C ARG A 76 5.94 6.68 7.15
N PHE A 77 4.88 6.13 6.61
CA PHE A 77 3.50 6.53 6.85
C PHE A 77 2.58 5.29 6.95
N GLY A 78 1.41 5.45 7.55
CA GLY A 78 0.42 4.40 7.73
C GLY A 78 -0.28 3.97 6.45
N MET A 79 -1.64 3.98 6.43
CA MET A 79 -2.48 3.60 5.29
C MET A 79 -2.33 2.12 4.89
N LYS A 80 -2.43 1.23 5.87
CA LYS A 80 -2.48 -0.21 5.59
C LYS A 80 -3.72 -0.55 4.77
N ILE A 81 -3.56 -1.54 3.90
CA ILE A 81 -4.67 -2.12 3.13
C ILE A 81 -5.59 -2.88 4.08
N VAL A 82 -6.89 -2.68 3.93
CA VAL A 82 -7.94 -3.33 4.72
C VAL A 82 -8.84 -4.13 3.79
N ASP A 83 -9.15 -5.36 4.16
CA ASP A 83 -10.08 -6.22 3.43
C ASP A 83 -11.53 -5.90 3.84
N LEU A 84 -12.31 -5.38 2.92
CA LEU A 84 -13.75 -5.10 3.08
C LEU A 84 -14.65 -6.17 2.48
N THR A 85 -14.11 -7.26 1.95
CA THR A 85 -14.86 -8.26 1.19
C THR A 85 -16.06 -8.81 1.95
N ALA A 86 -15.89 -9.09 3.24
CA ALA A 86 -16.96 -9.67 4.08
C ALA A 86 -18.09 -8.68 4.40
N VAL A 87 -17.79 -7.38 4.47
CA VAL A 87 -18.75 -6.34 4.91
C VAL A 87 -19.34 -5.54 3.74
N ALA A 88 -18.74 -5.61 2.56
CA ALA A 88 -19.17 -4.82 1.41
C ALA A 88 -20.01 -5.61 0.39
N LYS A 89 -20.04 -6.93 0.45
CA LYS A 89 -20.88 -7.78 -0.41
C LYS A 89 -22.33 -7.88 0.11
N GLY A 90 -23.22 -8.39 -0.76
CA GLY A 90 -24.60 -8.71 -0.38
C GLY A 90 -25.61 -7.58 -0.59
N LYS A 91 -25.25 -6.54 -1.37
CA LYS A 91 -26.14 -5.44 -1.78
C LYS A 91 -26.31 -5.47 -3.31
N ASP A 92 -27.19 -4.61 -3.86
CA ASP A 92 -27.47 -4.53 -5.29
C ASP A 92 -26.36 -3.84 -6.10
N PHE A 93 -25.10 -4.11 -5.76
CA PHE A 93 -23.92 -3.59 -6.47
C PHE A 93 -23.10 -4.76 -7.02
N ALA A 94 -23.36 -5.11 -8.28
CA ALA A 94 -22.76 -6.27 -8.95
C ALA A 94 -21.22 -6.24 -8.91
N VAL A 95 -20.61 -5.07 -9.07
CA VAL A 95 -19.14 -4.91 -9.06
C VAL A 95 -18.50 -5.47 -7.79
N PHE A 96 -19.16 -5.29 -6.65
CA PHE A 96 -18.64 -5.82 -5.36
C PHE A 96 -19.04 -7.29 -5.18
N ASN A 97 -20.25 -7.67 -5.59
CA ASN A 97 -20.72 -9.05 -5.44
C ASN A 97 -19.88 -10.04 -6.26
N ASP A 98 -19.50 -9.64 -7.49
CA ASP A 98 -18.72 -10.47 -8.41
C ASP A 98 -17.22 -10.46 -8.13
N ALA A 99 -16.74 -9.52 -7.29
CA ALA A 99 -15.32 -9.40 -6.97
C ALA A 99 -14.84 -10.56 -6.07
N GLU A 100 -13.66 -11.08 -6.32
CA GLU A 100 -12.98 -11.98 -5.40
C GLU A 100 -12.57 -11.24 -4.11
N TYR A 101 -12.02 -10.05 -4.27
CA TYR A 101 -11.44 -9.25 -3.21
C TYR A 101 -11.87 -7.78 -3.34
N ILE A 102 -12.18 -7.16 -2.21
CA ILE A 102 -12.52 -5.74 -2.08
C ILE A 102 -11.53 -5.15 -1.06
N GLY A 103 -10.51 -4.47 -1.57
CA GLY A 103 -9.46 -3.88 -0.73
C GLY A 103 -9.62 -2.37 -0.63
N ALA A 104 -9.33 -1.83 0.53
CA ALA A 104 -9.43 -0.41 0.83
C ALA A 104 -8.15 0.14 1.45
N ILE A 105 -7.90 1.43 1.25
CA ILE A 105 -6.98 2.24 2.05
C ILE A 105 -7.74 3.44 2.62
N CYS A 106 -7.31 3.90 3.79
CA CYS A 106 -7.87 5.09 4.44
C CYS A 106 -6.84 6.22 4.39
N ALA A 107 -7.13 7.28 3.64
CA ALA A 107 -6.30 8.47 3.53
C ALA A 107 -6.72 9.51 4.59
N PRO A 108 -5.87 9.77 5.61
CA PRO A 108 -6.23 10.66 6.71
C PRO A 108 -6.44 12.10 6.23
N LYS A 109 -7.49 12.75 6.74
CA LYS A 109 -7.82 14.17 6.48
C LYS A 109 -8.05 14.53 5.01
N CYS A 110 -8.41 13.56 4.17
CA CYS A 110 -8.62 13.72 2.75
C CYS A 110 -10.11 13.76 2.33
N ALA A 111 -11.07 13.76 3.27
CA ALA A 111 -12.51 13.87 2.95
C ALA A 111 -12.85 15.16 2.16
N GLY A 112 -12.05 16.22 2.34
CA GLY A 112 -12.19 17.49 1.62
C GLY A 112 -11.83 17.44 0.12
N TYR A 113 -11.33 16.33 -0.41
CA TYR A 113 -10.97 16.20 -1.83
C TYR A 113 -12.15 16.60 -2.72
N THR A 114 -11.86 17.45 -3.69
CA THR A 114 -12.84 17.90 -4.70
C THR A 114 -13.17 16.76 -5.66
N ARG A 115 -14.28 16.88 -6.40
CA ARG A 115 -14.63 15.92 -7.44
C ARG A 115 -13.49 15.77 -8.47
N LYS A 116 -12.84 16.89 -8.86
CA LYS A 116 -11.72 16.86 -9.79
C LYS A 116 -10.57 15.99 -9.29
N GLN A 117 -10.18 16.13 -8.03
CA GLN A 117 -9.12 15.30 -7.43
C GLN A 117 -9.51 13.81 -7.38
N LEU A 118 -10.77 13.48 -7.06
CA LEU A 118 -11.24 12.10 -7.08
C LEU A 118 -11.32 11.52 -8.50
N ASP A 119 -11.66 12.34 -9.49
CA ASP A 119 -11.63 11.95 -10.90
C ASP A 119 -10.18 11.72 -11.35
N GLU A 120 -9.23 12.57 -10.94
CA GLU A 120 -7.78 12.40 -11.20
C GLU A 120 -7.24 11.09 -10.59
N LEU A 121 -7.58 10.76 -9.34
CA LEU A 121 -7.23 9.47 -8.73
C LEU A 121 -7.86 8.29 -9.48
N THR A 122 -9.10 8.45 -9.95
CA THR A 122 -9.77 7.41 -10.74
C THR A 122 -9.06 7.17 -12.07
N GLU A 123 -8.62 8.22 -12.75
CA GLU A 123 -7.84 8.09 -13.99
C GLU A 123 -6.42 7.56 -13.71
N PHE A 124 -5.82 7.92 -12.57
CA PHE A 124 -4.54 7.37 -12.15
C PHE A 124 -4.57 5.85 -12.04
N VAL A 125 -5.54 5.29 -11.29
CA VAL A 125 -5.63 3.83 -11.10
C VAL A 125 -5.99 3.07 -12.37
N LYS A 126 -6.61 3.73 -13.37
CA LYS A 126 -6.95 3.14 -14.68
C LYS A 126 -5.76 3.09 -15.65
N ARG A 127 -4.67 3.81 -15.39
CA ARG A 127 -3.49 3.77 -16.25
C ARG A 127 -3.07 2.33 -16.53
N SER A 128 -2.58 2.05 -17.72
CA SER A 128 -2.23 0.69 -18.16
C SER A 128 -1.20 0.00 -17.24
N GLN A 129 -0.35 0.77 -16.59
CA GLN A 129 0.66 0.28 -15.65
C GLN A 129 0.03 -0.26 -14.37
N ILE A 130 -1.10 0.32 -13.90
CA ILE A 130 -1.82 -0.06 -12.69
C ILE A 130 -2.96 -1.01 -13.06
N GLY A 131 -3.79 -0.64 -14.02
CA GLY A 131 -4.79 -1.48 -14.65
C GLY A 131 -6.01 -1.80 -13.77
N ALA A 132 -6.37 -0.94 -12.83
CA ALA A 132 -7.63 -1.05 -12.11
C ALA A 132 -8.81 -0.64 -13.02
N LYS A 133 -9.98 -1.23 -12.82
CA LYS A 133 -11.16 -0.94 -13.63
C LYS A 133 -11.86 0.35 -13.24
N GLY A 134 -11.65 0.83 -12.03
CA GLY A 134 -12.25 2.03 -11.46
C GLY A 134 -11.90 2.18 -10.00
N LEU A 135 -12.36 3.27 -9.40
CA LEU A 135 -12.15 3.61 -8.00
C LEU A 135 -13.49 3.88 -7.33
N VAL A 136 -13.77 3.23 -6.22
CA VAL A 136 -14.87 3.60 -5.33
C VAL A 136 -14.29 4.38 -4.17
N TYR A 137 -14.99 5.44 -3.74
CA TYR A 137 -14.56 6.22 -2.58
C TYR A 137 -15.70 6.45 -1.59
N VAL A 138 -15.33 6.61 -0.33
CA VAL A 138 -16.22 7.06 0.75
C VAL A 138 -15.53 8.19 1.48
N LYS A 139 -16.19 9.34 1.53
CA LYS A 139 -15.80 10.47 2.39
C LYS A 139 -16.46 10.31 3.74
N TYR A 140 -15.69 10.31 4.80
CA TYR A 140 -16.19 10.45 6.15
C TYR A 140 -16.02 11.92 6.57
N ASN A 141 -17.08 12.70 6.43
CA ASN A 141 -17.02 14.14 6.65
C ASN A 141 -16.80 14.47 8.14
N GLU A 142 -16.27 15.66 8.42
CA GLU A 142 -16.01 16.13 9.80
C GLU A 142 -17.27 16.22 10.67
N ASP A 143 -18.43 16.43 10.06
CA ASP A 143 -19.74 16.45 10.73
C ASP A 143 -20.30 15.06 11.05
N GLY A 144 -19.56 13.99 10.75
CA GLY A 144 -19.94 12.61 10.97
C GLY A 144 -20.79 11.98 9.86
N THR A 145 -21.12 12.74 8.79
CA THR A 145 -21.88 12.23 7.65
C THR A 145 -20.98 11.51 6.64
N PHE A 146 -21.58 10.65 5.82
CA PHE A 146 -20.88 9.92 4.77
C PHE A 146 -21.34 10.38 3.40
N LYS A 147 -20.41 10.40 2.43
CA LYS A 147 -20.70 10.59 1.02
C LYS A 147 -19.85 9.63 0.19
N SER A 148 -20.47 8.89 -0.72
CA SER A 148 -19.79 7.88 -1.51
C SER A 148 -20.14 7.99 -2.99
N SER A 149 -19.28 7.41 -3.84
CA SER A 149 -19.58 7.17 -5.26
C SER A 149 -20.66 6.09 -5.45
N VAL A 150 -21.01 5.34 -4.42
CA VAL A 150 -21.97 4.23 -4.44
C VAL A 150 -23.16 4.42 -3.51
N ASP A 151 -23.50 5.66 -3.14
CA ASP A 151 -24.63 6.02 -2.26
C ASP A 151 -25.99 5.43 -2.70
N LYS A 152 -26.14 5.11 -3.99
CA LYS A 152 -27.35 4.50 -4.51
C LYS A 152 -27.58 3.05 -4.07
N PHE A 153 -26.52 2.36 -3.65
CA PHE A 153 -26.52 0.94 -3.34
C PHE A 153 -26.30 0.64 -1.87
N TYR A 154 -25.73 1.58 -1.12
CA TYR A 154 -25.31 1.40 0.27
C TYR A 154 -25.92 2.49 1.15
N THR A 155 -26.40 2.07 2.31
CA THR A 155 -26.94 2.98 3.33
C THR A 155 -25.80 3.60 4.14
N GLU A 156 -26.09 4.68 4.85
CA GLU A 156 -25.13 5.30 5.78
C GLU A 156 -24.64 4.30 6.84
N ALA A 157 -25.49 3.40 7.30
CA ALA A 157 -25.12 2.33 8.22
C ALA A 157 -24.07 1.37 7.63
N ASP A 158 -24.19 1.04 6.34
CA ASP A 158 -23.21 0.20 5.65
C ASP A 158 -21.85 0.92 5.53
N LEU A 159 -21.87 2.21 5.14
CA LEU A 159 -20.65 3.02 5.03
C LEU A 159 -19.96 3.22 6.39
N LYS A 160 -20.73 3.32 7.46
CA LYS A 160 -20.20 3.37 8.82
C LYS A 160 -19.46 2.08 9.20
N VAL A 161 -19.99 0.92 8.86
CA VAL A 161 -19.28 -0.37 9.07
C VAL A 161 -17.96 -0.41 8.31
N TRP A 162 -17.90 0.13 7.09
CA TRP A 162 -16.65 0.21 6.34
C TRP A 162 -15.65 1.15 7.01
N ALA A 163 -16.11 2.31 7.48
CA ALA A 163 -15.27 3.26 8.21
C ALA A 163 -14.71 2.65 9.50
N GLU A 164 -15.54 1.96 10.28
CA GLU A 164 -15.10 1.26 11.48
C GLU A 164 -14.08 0.15 11.17
N THR A 165 -14.30 -0.63 10.09
CA THR A 165 -13.37 -1.67 9.63
C THR A 165 -12.03 -1.08 9.20
N CYS A 166 -12.06 0.06 8.50
CA CYS A 166 -10.86 0.81 8.10
C CYS A 166 -10.24 1.62 9.26
N LYS A 167 -10.87 1.69 10.41
CA LYS A 167 -10.49 2.58 11.53
C LYS A 167 -10.41 4.05 11.11
N ALA A 168 -11.31 4.46 10.20
CA ALA A 168 -11.38 5.81 9.71
C ALA A 168 -11.97 6.76 10.75
N GLU A 169 -11.47 7.98 10.78
CA GLU A 169 -11.97 9.07 11.63
C GLU A 169 -12.70 10.13 10.78
N PRO A 170 -13.56 10.97 11.41
CA PRO A 170 -14.14 12.10 10.70
C PRO A 170 -13.06 12.98 10.03
N GLY A 171 -13.25 13.30 8.77
CA GLY A 171 -12.28 13.99 7.92
C GLY A 171 -11.49 13.06 6.97
N ASP A 172 -11.62 11.74 7.09
CA ASP A 172 -10.87 10.77 6.29
C ASP A 172 -11.58 10.41 4.98
N LEU A 173 -10.77 9.93 4.03
CA LEU A 173 -11.21 9.43 2.73
C LEU A 173 -10.85 7.96 2.59
N ILE A 174 -11.84 7.10 2.38
CA ILE A 174 -11.64 5.68 2.09
C ILE A 174 -11.66 5.48 0.58
N LEU A 175 -10.62 4.84 0.04
CA LEU A 175 -10.44 4.53 -1.37
C LEU A 175 -10.45 3.02 -1.55
N ILE A 176 -11.26 2.51 -2.48
CA ILE A 176 -11.55 1.08 -2.60
C ILE A 176 -11.30 0.61 -4.04
N LEU A 177 -10.53 -0.45 -4.19
CA LEU A 177 -10.34 -1.17 -5.43
C LEU A 177 -10.85 -2.60 -5.32
N VAL A 178 -11.22 -3.19 -6.46
CA VAL A 178 -11.79 -4.54 -6.51
C VAL A 178 -11.20 -5.39 -7.64
N GLY A 179 -11.10 -6.68 -7.42
CA GLY A 179 -10.64 -7.64 -8.41
C GLY A 179 -10.09 -8.91 -7.81
N PRO A 180 -9.26 -9.66 -8.56
CA PRO A 180 -8.49 -10.75 -7.99
C PRO A 180 -7.49 -10.24 -6.93
N LYS A 181 -7.41 -10.90 -5.77
CA LYS A 181 -6.67 -10.40 -4.60
C LYS A 181 -5.24 -9.96 -4.96
N PHE A 182 -4.43 -10.86 -5.48
CA PHE A 182 -3.02 -10.58 -5.77
C PHE A 182 -2.78 -9.62 -6.95
N LYS A 183 -3.81 -9.29 -7.70
CA LYS A 183 -3.78 -8.21 -8.70
C LYS A 183 -4.17 -6.87 -8.09
N THR A 184 -5.12 -6.87 -7.17
CA THR A 184 -5.66 -5.65 -6.53
C THR A 184 -4.70 -5.09 -5.47
N LEU A 185 -3.96 -5.94 -4.75
CA LEU A 185 -2.99 -5.52 -3.75
C LEU A 185 -1.91 -4.59 -4.31
N PRO A 186 -1.19 -4.91 -5.42
CA PRO A 186 -0.25 -3.96 -6.02
C PRO A 186 -0.89 -2.68 -6.54
N GLN A 187 -2.14 -2.74 -7.04
CA GLN A 187 -2.87 -1.54 -7.47
C GLN A 187 -3.16 -0.60 -6.31
N LEU A 188 -3.49 -1.16 -5.12
CA LEU A 188 -3.67 -0.39 -3.89
C LEU A 188 -2.34 0.18 -3.38
N CYS A 189 -1.23 -0.53 -3.57
CA CYS A 189 0.11 -0.02 -3.25
C CYS A 189 0.42 1.24 -4.06
N GLU A 190 0.19 1.22 -5.36
CA GLU A 190 0.39 2.40 -6.22
C GLU A 190 -0.51 3.58 -5.80
N LEU A 191 -1.79 3.30 -5.52
CA LEU A 191 -2.73 4.31 -5.03
C LEU A 191 -2.34 4.87 -3.66
N ARG A 192 -1.69 4.07 -2.82
CA ARG A 192 -1.20 4.47 -1.50
C ARG A 192 -0.02 5.44 -1.59
N LEU A 193 0.77 5.36 -2.66
CA LEU A 193 1.97 6.17 -2.87
C LEU A 193 1.67 7.50 -3.59
N GLU A 194 0.53 7.61 -4.29
CA GLU A 194 0.04 8.82 -4.95
C GLU A 194 -0.55 9.81 -3.96
#